data_e81f4719b5e86a008f5eae8e553eaf1c
#
_entry.id   e81f4719b5e86a008f5eae8e553eaf1c
#
_cell.length_a   1.000
_cell.length_b   1.000
_cell.length_c   1.000
_cell.angle_alpha   90.00
_cell.angle_beta   90.00
_cell.angle_gamma   90.00
#
_symmetry.space_group_name_H-M   'P 1'
#
loop_
_entity.id
_entity.type
_entity.pdbx_description
1 polymer ?
#
loop_
_entity_poly.entity_id
_entity_poly.type
_entity_poly.pdbx_seq_one_letter_code
_entity_poly.pdbx_strand_id
1 'polypeptide(L)' 'MESNKEEAKRALDIAEKKLSKNDYNRAKRYAKKAHRMYPNLVGLEQVLIMIDVYISASNKINGEAD' A
#
# COMPACT_ATOMS: atom_id res chain seq x y z
N MET A 1 22.67 12.30 2.94
CA MET A 1 21.49 12.29 3.76
C MET A 1 20.25 11.93 2.94
N GLU A 2 19.47 11.04 3.44
CA GLU A 2 18.30 10.63 2.72
C GLU A 2 17.16 11.61 2.88
N SER A 3 16.47 11.85 1.79
CA SER A 3 15.28 12.68 1.83
C SER A 3 14.08 11.83 2.16
N ASN A 4 13.00 12.49 2.56
CA ASN A 4 11.75 11.79 2.79
C ASN A 4 11.28 11.07 1.53
N LYS A 5 11.61 11.63 0.38
CA LYS A 5 11.23 11.03 -0.88
C LYS A 5 11.90 9.67 -1.05
N GLU A 6 13.19 9.57 -0.69
CA GLU A 6 13.90 8.31 -0.82
C GLU A 6 13.30 7.25 0.09
N GLU A 7 13.02 7.61 1.32
CA GLU A 7 12.43 6.68 2.25
C GLU A 7 11.04 6.28 1.83
N ALA A 8 10.28 7.23 1.31
CA ALA A 8 8.95 6.93 0.83
C ALA A 8 8.99 5.94 -0.32
N LYS A 9 9.97 6.10 -1.21
CA LYS A 9 10.13 5.17 -2.32
C LYS A 9 10.41 3.76 -1.83
N ARG A 10 11.24 3.64 -0.82
CA ARG A 10 11.52 2.32 -0.24
C ARG A 10 10.28 1.70 0.36
N ALA A 11 9.54 2.50 1.11
CA ALA A 11 8.32 2.00 1.72
C ALA A 11 7.33 1.55 0.64
N LEU A 12 7.23 2.32 -0.43
CA LEU A 12 6.35 1.97 -1.52
C LEU A 12 6.79 0.66 -2.18
N ASP A 13 8.08 0.50 -2.37
CA ASP A 13 8.61 -0.71 -2.96
C ASP A 13 8.26 -1.93 -2.10
N ILE A 14 8.40 -1.79 -0.80
CA ILE A 14 8.05 -2.88 0.11
C ILE A 14 6.55 -3.16 0.03
N ALA A 15 5.74 -2.11 -0.03
CA ALA A 15 4.30 -2.28 -0.15
C ALA A 15 3.95 -3.10 -1.38
N GLU A 16 4.59 -2.81 -2.50
CA GLU A 16 4.33 -3.54 -3.72
C GLU A 16 4.72 -5.01 -3.59
N LYS A 17 5.82 -5.27 -2.92
CA LYS A 17 6.24 -6.63 -2.70
C LYS A 17 5.27 -7.40 -1.82
N LYS A 18 4.75 -6.73 -0.80
CA LYS A 18 3.76 -7.36 0.06
C LYS A 18 2.46 -7.63 -0.71
N LEU A 19 2.09 -6.71 -1.58
CA LEU A 19 0.94 -6.93 -2.44
C LEU A 19 1.11 -8.19 -3.28
N SER A 20 2.29 -8.37 -3.82
CA SER A 20 2.59 -9.51 -4.66
C SER A 20 2.43 -10.82 -3.89
N LYS A 21 2.62 -10.76 -2.58
CA LYS A 21 2.48 -11.93 -1.72
C LYS A 21 1.13 -12.02 -1.05
N ASN A 22 0.20 -11.19 -1.49
CA ASN A 22 -1.15 -11.16 -0.94
C ASN A 22 -1.19 -10.72 0.52
N ASP A 23 -0.15 -10.03 0.94
CA ASP A 23 -0.09 -9.50 2.31
C ASP A 23 -0.61 -8.07 2.29
N TYR A 24 -1.91 -7.94 2.16
CA TYR A 24 -2.53 -6.63 1.96
C TYR A 24 -2.42 -5.73 3.17
N ASN A 25 -2.52 -6.30 4.35
CA ASN A 25 -2.46 -5.50 5.57
C ASN A 25 -1.11 -4.81 5.71
N ARG A 26 -0.03 -5.54 5.47
CA ARG A 26 1.29 -4.95 5.56
C ARG A 26 1.55 -4.00 4.40
N ALA A 27 1.06 -4.37 3.21
CA ALA A 27 1.19 -3.48 2.05
C ALA A 27 0.55 -2.13 2.37
N LYS A 28 -0.63 -2.16 2.96
CA LYS A 28 -1.32 -0.91 3.32
C LYS A 28 -0.52 -0.10 4.32
N ARG A 29 0.08 -0.77 5.29
CA ARG A 29 0.87 -0.09 6.30
C ARG A 29 2.04 0.65 5.68
N TYR A 30 2.77 -0.02 4.80
CA TYR A 30 3.93 0.60 4.16
C TYR A 30 3.51 1.69 3.18
N ALA A 31 2.42 1.49 2.46
CA ALA A 31 1.94 2.51 1.55
C ALA A 31 1.51 3.76 2.31
N LYS A 32 0.84 3.59 3.44
CA LYS A 32 0.46 4.74 4.26
C LYS A 32 1.68 5.46 4.81
N LYS A 33 2.69 4.70 5.20
CA LYS A 33 3.91 5.31 5.66
C LYS A 33 4.54 6.16 4.57
N ALA A 34 4.59 5.64 3.35
CA ALA A 34 5.13 6.40 2.24
C ALA A 34 4.32 7.67 2.01
N HIS A 35 3.01 7.57 2.12
CA HIS A 35 2.14 8.73 1.91
C HIS A 35 2.40 9.81 2.95
N ARG A 36 2.64 9.40 4.18
CA ARG A 36 2.91 10.37 5.24
C ARG A 36 4.23 11.09 5.01
N MET A 37 5.22 10.36 4.48
CA MET A 37 6.53 10.93 4.28
C MET A 37 6.59 11.80 3.03
N TYR A 38 5.94 11.36 1.97
CA TYR A 38 6.00 12.08 0.71
C TYR A 38 4.72 11.83 -0.08
N PRO A 39 3.67 12.61 0.18
CA PRO A 39 2.36 12.34 -0.45
C PRO A 39 2.35 12.47 -1.97
N ASN A 40 3.29 13.21 -2.52
CA ASN A 40 3.33 13.42 -3.98
C ASN A 40 4.18 12.39 -4.71
N LEU A 41 4.51 11.31 -4.04
CA LEU A 41 5.35 10.28 -4.65
C LEU A 41 4.65 9.66 -5.85
N VAL A 42 5.40 9.55 -6.94
CA VAL A 42 4.85 8.98 -8.17
C VAL A 42 4.52 7.50 -7.94
N GLY A 43 3.32 7.11 -8.35
CA GLY A 43 2.89 5.72 -8.22
C GLY A 43 2.26 5.38 -6.88
N LEU A 44 2.41 6.24 -5.90
CA LEU A 44 1.89 5.97 -4.56
C LEU A 44 0.37 5.88 -4.57
N GLU A 45 -0.27 6.80 -5.27
CA GLU A 45 -1.72 6.83 -5.29
C GLU A 45 -2.29 5.56 -5.91
N GLN A 46 -1.66 5.09 -6.97
CA GLN A 46 -2.10 3.87 -7.62
C GLN A 46 -1.99 2.67 -6.69
N VAL A 47 -0.89 2.60 -5.96
CA VAL A 47 -0.70 1.50 -5.03
C VAL A 47 -1.75 1.55 -3.92
N LEU A 48 -2.03 2.73 -3.41
CA LEU A 48 -3.05 2.88 -2.39
C LEU A 48 -4.42 2.43 -2.89
N ILE A 49 -4.75 2.81 -4.11
CA ILE A 49 -6.02 2.41 -4.71
C ILE A 49 -6.08 0.90 -4.89
N MET A 50 -5.00 0.31 -5.38
CA MET A 50 -4.95 -1.13 -5.58
C MET A 50 -5.13 -1.88 -4.26
N ILE A 51 -4.46 -1.43 -3.23
CA ILE A 51 -4.56 -2.06 -1.93
C ILE A 51 -6.01 -1.98 -1.43
N ASP A 52 -6.61 -0.81 -1.59
CA ASP A 52 -7.97 -0.60 -1.13
C ASP A 52 -8.93 -1.54 -1.86
N VAL A 53 -8.74 -1.68 -3.16
CA VAL A 53 -9.57 -2.57 -3.96
C VAL A 53 -9.41 -4.02 -3.50
N TYR A 54 -8.17 -4.45 -3.29
CA TYR A 54 -7.93 -5.82 -2.86
C TYR A 54 -8.53 -6.10 -1.50
N ILE A 55 -8.38 -5.18 -0.57
CA ILE A 55 -8.92 -5.36 0.77
C ILE A 55 -10.44 -5.37 0.72
N SER A 56 -11.02 -4.48 -0.07
CA SER A 56 -12.47 -4.44 -0.22
C SER A 56 -13.01 -5.74 -0.79
N ALA A 57 -12.33 -6.25 -1.81
CA ALA A 57 -12.76 -7.49 -2.43
C ALA A 57 -12.67 -8.64 -1.43
N SER A 58 -11.61 -8.66 -0.65
CA SER A 58 -11.44 -9.71 0.34
C SER A 58 -12.50 -9.62 1.42
N ASN A 59 -12.75 -8.42 1.90
CA ASN A 59 -13.79 -8.21 2.91
C ASN A 59 -15.16 -8.56 2.38
N LYS A 60 -15.38 -8.22 1.12
CA LYS A 60 -16.68 -8.51 0.52
C LYS A 60 -16.95 -9.99 0.48
N ILE A 61 -15.93 -10.77 0.15
CA ILE A 61 -16.08 -12.21 0.13
C ILE A 61 -16.42 -12.71 1.51
N ASN A 62 -15.74 -12.21 2.51
CA ASN A 62 -16.00 -12.62 3.88
C ASN A 62 -17.39 -12.19 4.33
N GLY A 63 -17.76 -10.97 3.96
CA GLY A 63 -19.05 -10.45 4.33
C GLY A 63 -20.18 -11.23 3.69
N GLU A 64 -19.94 -11.76 2.54
CA GLU A 64 -20.93 -12.56 1.84
C GLU A 64 -21.25 -13.82 2.58
N ALA A 65 -20.31 -14.28 3.35
CA ALA A 65 -20.48 -15.54 4.03
C ALA A 65 -21.68 -15.55 4.96
N ASP A 66 -22.05 -14.41 5.45
CA ASP A 66 -23.21 -14.40 6.34
C ASP A 66 -24.51 -14.31 5.55
#